data_4a5e9fb870ceb88c80985181b2845c05
#
_entry.id   4a5e9fb870ceb88c80985181b2845c05
#
_cell.length_a   1.000
_cell.length_b   1.000
_cell.length_c   1.000
_cell.angle_alpha   90.00
_cell.angle_beta   90.00
_cell.angle_gamma   90.00
#
_symmetry.space_group_name_H-M   'P 1'
#
loop_
_entity.id
_entity.type
_entity.pdbx_description
1 polymer ?
#
loop_
_entity_poly.entity_id
_entity_poly.type
_entity_poly.pdbx_seq_one_letter_code
_entity_poly.pdbx_strand_id
1 'polypeptide(L)'
;TTIPQTMTFGIIVLALFAVATFLVFQYYNAELEYSLVEDTLTIDRIMSKSSRKRCGVYTLAKAKLVARADSQDAMRMTHMDVKTIDYSVGASNHDSIVIYAYNEHNELVRIFIYPNEELLEAIKQTVDKSVYKVD
;
A
#
# COMPACT_ATOMS: atom_id res chain seq x y z
N THR A 1 -7.76 1.01 -54.96
CA THR A 1 -7.24 -0.02 -54.09
C THR A 1 -8.16 -0.17 -52.90
N THR A 2 -8.98 -1.16 -52.91
CA THR A 2 -9.87 -1.46 -51.78
C THR A 2 -9.15 -2.36 -50.79
N ILE A 3 -9.15 -1.96 -49.53
CA ILE A 3 -8.63 -2.82 -48.48
C ILE A 3 -9.63 -3.98 -48.28
N PRO A 4 -9.19 -5.25 -48.31
CA PRO A 4 -10.10 -6.36 -48.08
C PRO A 4 -10.76 -6.27 -46.70
N GLN A 5 -12.03 -6.67 -46.63
CA GLN A 5 -12.75 -6.68 -45.36
C GLN A 5 -12.03 -7.47 -44.27
N THR A 6 -11.34 -8.55 -44.65
CA THR A 6 -10.57 -9.38 -43.75
C THR A 6 -9.42 -8.59 -43.07
N MET A 7 -8.75 -7.70 -43.82
CA MET A 7 -7.69 -6.86 -43.27
C MET A 7 -8.25 -5.81 -42.33
N THR A 8 -9.38 -5.19 -42.69
CA THR A 8 -10.05 -4.20 -41.85
C THR A 8 -10.48 -4.85 -40.53
N PHE A 9 -11.05 -6.02 -40.58
CA PHE A 9 -11.45 -6.75 -39.39
C PHE A 9 -10.27 -7.10 -38.50
N GLY A 10 -9.16 -7.52 -39.10
CA GLY A 10 -7.93 -7.84 -38.37
C GLY A 10 -7.33 -6.62 -37.64
N ILE A 11 -7.40 -5.46 -38.31
CA ILE A 11 -6.89 -4.20 -37.68
C ILE A 11 -7.75 -3.83 -36.46
N ILE A 12 -9.07 -3.97 -36.56
CA ILE A 12 -9.98 -3.68 -35.47
C ILE A 12 -9.73 -4.60 -34.27
N VAL A 13 -9.57 -5.92 -34.55
CA VAL A 13 -9.27 -6.88 -33.49
C VAL A 13 -7.94 -6.57 -32.81
N LEU A 14 -6.93 -6.21 -33.60
CA LEU A 14 -5.61 -5.86 -33.06
C LEU A 14 -5.66 -4.61 -32.20
N ALA A 15 -6.44 -3.60 -32.61
CA ALA A 15 -6.62 -2.38 -31.85
C ALA A 15 -7.33 -2.66 -30.51
N LEU A 16 -8.37 -3.47 -30.52
CA LEU A 16 -9.06 -3.85 -29.29
C LEU A 16 -8.15 -4.62 -28.33
N PHE A 17 -7.36 -5.53 -28.87
CA PHE A 17 -6.40 -6.29 -28.08
C PHE A 17 -5.35 -5.37 -27.43
N ALA A 18 -4.84 -4.39 -28.18
CA ALA A 18 -3.87 -3.42 -27.67
C ALA A 18 -4.46 -2.58 -26.54
N VAL A 19 -5.70 -2.14 -26.67
CA VAL A 19 -6.38 -1.37 -25.62
C VAL A 19 -6.57 -2.22 -24.36
N ALA A 20 -7.01 -3.46 -24.53
CA ALA A 20 -7.19 -4.38 -23.40
C ALA A 20 -5.87 -4.64 -22.68
N THR A 21 -4.79 -4.85 -23.43
CA THR A 21 -3.45 -5.05 -22.86
C THR A 21 -2.99 -3.82 -22.08
N PHE A 22 -3.23 -2.62 -22.62
CA PHE A 22 -2.88 -1.37 -21.97
C PHE A 22 -3.61 -1.19 -20.64
N LEU A 23 -4.92 -1.49 -20.59
CA LEU A 23 -5.71 -1.40 -19.37
C LEU A 23 -5.24 -2.39 -18.31
N VAL A 24 -4.94 -3.63 -18.71
CA VAL A 24 -4.40 -4.64 -17.80
C VAL A 24 -3.04 -4.20 -17.26
N PHE A 25 -2.18 -3.66 -18.11
CA PHE A 25 -0.86 -3.17 -17.72
C PHE A 25 -0.98 -2.05 -16.69
N GLN A 26 -1.91 -1.11 -16.87
CA GLN A 26 -2.15 -0.05 -15.89
C GLN A 26 -2.60 -0.60 -14.55
N TYR A 27 -3.46 -1.61 -14.56
CA TYR A 27 -3.96 -2.23 -13.34
C TYR A 27 -2.85 -2.91 -12.55
N TYR A 28 -1.99 -3.67 -13.22
CA TYR A 28 -0.93 -4.42 -12.55
C TYR A 28 0.29 -3.59 -12.19
N ASN A 29 0.45 -2.42 -12.78
CA ASN A 29 1.56 -1.52 -12.44
C ASN A 29 1.22 -0.53 -11.33
N ALA A 30 0.10 -0.71 -10.66
CA ALA A 30 -0.22 0.10 -9.51
C ALA A 30 0.71 -0.28 -8.37
N GLU A 31 1.55 0.65 -7.95
CA GLU A 31 2.47 0.46 -6.84
C GLU A 31 2.09 1.40 -5.70
N LEU A 32 2.36 0.96 -4.48
CA LEU A 32 2.19 1.82 -3.32
C LEU A 32 3.53 2.43 -2.96
N GLU A 33 3.51 3.74 -2.75
CA GLU A 33 4.69 4.48 -2.29
C GLU A 33 4.45 4.94 -0.86
N TYR A 34 5.36 4.56 0.03
CA TYR A 34 5.33 4.97 1.43
C TYR A 34 6.29 6.13 1.60
N SER A 35 5.85 7.20 2.24
CA SER A 35 6.66 8.37 2.51
C SER A 35 6.51 8.77 3.97
N LEU A 36 7.62 8.85 4.68
CA LEU A 36 7.64 9.26 6.10
C LEU A 36 8.36 10.59 6.20
N VAL A 37 7.62 11.63 6.60
CA VAL A 37 8.16 12.96 6.84
C VAL A 37 7.86 13.33 8.29
N GLU A 38 8.91 13.50 9.09
CA GLU A 38 8.80 13.69 10.54
C GLU A 38 8.06 12.50 11.16
N ASP A 39 6.84 12.68 11.65
CA ASP A 39 6.04 11.62 12.26
C ASP A 39 4.83 11.22 11.40
N THR A 40 4.76 11.72 10.19
CA THR A 40 3.61 11.50 9.30
C THR A 40 3.96 10.51 8.20
N LEU A 41 3.29 9.36 8.21
CA LEU A 41 3.40 8.35 7.16
C LEU A 41 2.31 8.59 6.13
N THR A 42 2.72 8.83 4.90
CA THR A 42 1.81 9.03 3.77
C THR A 42 1.91 7.84 2.83
N ILE A 43 0.76 7.31 2.42
CA ILE A 43 0.69 6.19 1.50
C ILE A 43 0.00 6.66 0.23
N ASP A 44 0.72 6.63 -0.88
CA ASP A 44 0.21 7.02 -2.19
C ASP A 44 0.20 5.82 -3.11
N ARG A 45 -0.80 5.75 -3.97
CA ARG A 45 -0.88 4.74 -5.02
C ARG A 45 -0.44 5.36 -6.33
N ILE A 46 0.59 4.78 -6.95
CA ILE A 46 1.06 5.21 -8.26
C ILE A 46 0.32 4.37 -9.29
N MET A 47 -0.55 5.00 -10.07
CA MET A 47 -1.37 4.30 -11.05
C MET A 47 -0.76 4.27 -12.43
N SER A 48 0.05 5.26 -12.76
CA SER A 48 0.85 5.33 -13.97
C SER A 48 1.94 6.34 -13.70
N LYS A 49 2.88 6.51 -14.64
CA LYS A 49 4.02 7.42 -14.45
C LYS A 49 3.63 8.84 -14.10
N SER A 50 2.42 9.26 -14.40
CA SER A 50 1.98 10.64 -14.21
C SER A 50 0.81 10.78 -13.25
N SER A 51 0.29 9.69 -12.68
CA SER A 51 -0.92 9.72 -11.85
C SER A 51 -0.65 9.12 -10.48
N ARG A 52 -0.94 9.91 -9.44
CA ARG A 52 -0.83 9.49 -8.05
C ARG A 52 -2.15 9.71 -7.33
N LYS A 53 -2.52 8.77 -6.47
CA LYS A 53 -3.69 8.91 -5.63
C LYS A 53 -3.27 8.69 -4.18
N ARG A 54 -3.60 9.65 -3.31
CA ARG A 54 -3.31 9.50 -1.88
C ARG A 54 -4.28 8.51 -1.27
N CYS A 55 -3.76 7.45 -0.68
CA CYS A 55 -4.55 6.39 -0.05
C CYS A 55 -4.76 6.67 1.44
N GLY A 56 -3.78 7.26 2.11
CA GLY A 56 -3.92 7.56 3.52
C GLY A 56 -2.76 8.35 4.09
N VAL A 57 -3.03 9.04 5.20
CA VAL A 57 -2.04 9.80 5.97
C VAL A 57 -2.21 9.40 7.43
N TYR A 58 -1.11 9.01 8.08
CA TYR A 58 -1.14 8.47 9.44
C TYR A 58 -0.05 9.13 10.28
N THR A 59 -0.40 9.42 11.54
CA THR A 59 0.54 10.00 12.50
C THR A 59 1.13 8.89 13.34
N LEU A 60 2.45 8.77 13.34
CA LEU A 60 3.17 7.70 14.05
C LEU A 60 3.64 8.10 15.45
N ALA A 61 3.67 9.40 15.76
CA ALA A 61 4.16 9.88 17.05
C ALA A 61 3.40 9.27 18.23
N LYS A 62 2.09 9.02 18.05
CA LYS A 62 1.21 8.43 19.07
C LYS A 62 0.79 7.01 18.73
N ALA A 63 1.54 6.34 17.86
CA ALA A 63 1.23 4.96 17.49
C ALA A 63 1.19 4.05 18.73
N LYS A 64 0.25 3.13 18.75
CA LYS A 64 0.06 2.20 19.86
C LYS A 64 0.90 0.94 19.72
N LEU A 65 1.21 0.53 18.50
CA LEU A 65 2.00 -0.66 18.23
C LEU A 65 2.55 -0.63 16.82
N VAL A 66 3.80 -1.05 16.68
CA VAL A 66 4.42 -1.38 15.39
C VAL A 66 5.06 -2.75 15.55
N ALA A 67 4.53 -3.75 14.86
CA ALA A 67 4.98 -5.13 15.02
C ALA A 67 4.82 -5.90 13.73
N ARG A 68 5.45 -7.08 13.65
CA ARG A 68 5.18 -7.99 12.53
C ARG A 68 3.75 -8.49 12.62
N ALA A 69 3.10 -8.63 11.45
CA ALA A 69 1.69 -9.02 11.41
C ALA A 69 1.45 -10.41 12.02
N ASP A 70 2.43 -11.30 11.96
CA ASP A 70 2.36 -12.65 12.51
C ASP A 70 2.87 -12.77 13.95
N SER A 71 3.23 -11.66 14.60
CA SER A 71 3.79 -11.69 15.94
C SER A 71 2.73 -11.86 17.01
N GLN A 72 3.16 -12.28 18.21
CA GLN A 72 2.28 -12.39 19.37
C GLN A 72 1.75 -11.02 19.80
N ASP A 73 2.58 -9.98 19.68
CA ASP A 73 2.17 -8.63 20.03
C ASP A 73 1.01 -8.16 19.13
N ALA A 74 1.10 -8.46 17.83
CA ALA A 74 0.01 -8.15 16.90
C ALA A 74 -1.24 -8.94 17.24
N MET A 75 -1.11 -10.21 17.59
CA MET A 75 -2.24 -11.06 17.96
C MET A 75 -2.97 -10.57 19.19
N ARG A 76 -2.25 -10.03 20.17
CA ARG A 76 -2.85 -9.50 21.39
C ARG A 76 -3.79 -8.34 21.13
N MET A 77 -3.56 -7.60 20.04
CA MET A 77 -4.34 -6.41 19.70
C MET A 77 -5.42 -6.67 18.66
N THR A 78 -5.57 -7.89 18.18
CA THR A 78 -6.58 -8.22 17.17
C THR A 78 -8.01 -8.05 17.68
N HIS A 79 -8.21 -8.08 18.99
CA HIS A 79 -9.54 -7.90 19.59
C HIS A 79 -10.02 -6.44 19.54
N MET A 80 -9.15 -5.50 19.24
CA MET A 80 -9.54 -4.10 19.16
C MET A 80 -10.45 -3.87 17.97
N ASP A 81 -11.58 -3.21 18.21
CA ASP A 81 -12.54 -2.88 17.16
C ASP A 81 -12.13 -1.56 16.50
N VAL A 82 -11.20 -1.66 15.56
CA VAL A 82 -10.68 -0.51 14.81
C VAL A 82 -10.76 -0.81 13.33
N LYS A 83 -10.87 0.25 12.52
CA LYS A 83 -10.86 0.12 11.08
C LYS A 83 -9.52 -0.46 10.63
N THR A 84 -9.58 -1.47 9.77
CA THR A 84 -8.39 -2.14 9.27
C THR A 84 -8.24 -1.88 7.78
N ILE A 85 -7.03 -1.47 7.36
CA ILE A 85 -6.71 -1.20 5.97
C ILE A 85 -5.41 -1.93 5.63
N ASP A 86 -5.43 -2.71 4.56
CA ASP A 86 -4.27 -3.50 4.15
C ASP A 86 -3.58 -2.85 2.95
N TYR A 87 -2.38 -2.34 3.17
CA TYR A 87 -1.52 -1.76 2.13
C TYR A 87 -0.33 -2.68 1.79
N SER A 88 -0.33 -3.91 2.28
CA SER A 88 0.82 -4.80 2.10
C SER A 88 0.92 -5.42 0.70
N VAL A 89 -0.11 -5.29 -0.12
CA VAL A 89 -0.16 -5.64 -1.55
C VAL A 89 0.49 -6.99 -1.86
N GLY A 90 -0.16 -8.08 -1.40
CA GLY A 90 0.27 -9.43 -1.72
C GLY A 90 1.46 -9.95 -0.91
N ALA A 91 2.01 -9.17 0.00
CA ALA A 91 3.06 -9.66 0.89
C ALA A 91 2.49 -10.68 1.88
N SER A 92 3.30 -11.68 2.24
CA SER A 92 2.90 -12.66 3.24
C SER A 92 2.85 -12.00 4.63
N ASN A 93 2.13 -12.63 5.58
CA ASN A 93 2.07 -12.14 6.95
C ASN A 93 3.45 -12.10 7.62
N HIS A 94 4.40 -12.92 7.16
CA HIS A 94 5.76 -12.90 7.69
C HIS A 94 6.51 -11.62 7.34
N ASP A 95 6.18 -11.02 6.20
CA ASP A 95 6.90 -9.87 5.69
C ASP A 95 6.18 -8.55 5.98
N SER A 96 4.89 -8.60 6.25
CA SER A 96 4.12 -7.39 6.49
C SER A 96 4.22 -6.94 7.94
N ILE A 97 4.05 -5.62 8.13
CA ILE A 97 4.10 -4.96 9.44
C ILE A 97 2.73 -4.39 9.73
N VAL A 98 2.24 -4.57 10.95
CA VAL A 98 1.01 -3.96 11.41
C VAL A 98 1.34 -2.73 12.25
N ILE A 99 0.64 -1.63 11.99
CA ILE A 99 0.79 -0.38 12.73
C ILE A 99 -0.59 0.06 13.23
N TYR A 100 -0.68 0.33 14.53
CA TYR A 100 -1.86 0.96 15.15
C TYR A 100 -1.56 2.43 15.32
N ALA A 101 -2.07 3.24 14.41
CA ALA A 101 -1.75 4.68 14.35
C ALA A 101 -3.03 5.50 14.16
N TYR A 102 -2.91 6.82 14.21
CA TYR A 102 -4.04 7.73 14.05
C TYR A 102 -4.07 8.27 12.64
N ASN A 103 -5.27 8.30 12.05
CA ASN A 103 -5.48 8.85 10.70
C ASN A 103 -5.66 10.38 10.74
N GLU A 104 -6.00 10.98 9.60
CA GLU A 104 -6.22 12.42 9.48
C GLU A 104 -7.35 12.94 10.37
N HIS A 105 -8.31 12.08 10.70
CA HIS A 105 -9.45 12.43 11.54
C HIS A 105 -9.20 12.12 13.01
N ASN A 106 -7.95 11.82 13.37
CA ASN A 106 -7.55 11.49 14.73
C ASN A 106 -8.25 10.24 15.27
N GLU A 107 -8.54 9.29 14.38
CA GLU A 107 -9.13 8.00 14.73
C GLU A 107 -8.04 6.93 14.71
N LEU A 108 -8.06 6.03 15.71
CA LEU A 108 -7.12 4.91 15.76
C LEU A 108 -7.49 3.89 14.69
N VAL A 109 -6.53 3.52 13.87
CA VAL A 109 -6.73 2.54 12.79
C VAL A 109 -5.60 1.52 12.81
N ARG A 110 -5.90 0.35 12.26
CA ARG A 110 -4.92 -0.72 12.06
C ARG A 110 -4.55 -0.76 10.60
N ILE A 111 -3.27 -0.58 10.29
CA ILE A 111 -2.81 -0.65 8.90
C ILE A 111 -1.75 -1.74 8.77
N PHE A 112 -1.77 -2.44 7.64
CA PHE A 112 -0.75 -3.41 7.27
C PHE A 112 0.06 -2.84 6.12
N ILE A 113 1.38 -2.78 6.27
CA ILE A 113 2.28 -2.26 5.25
C ILE A 113 3.40 -3.24 4.99
N TYR A 114 4.07 -3.06 3.85
CA TYR A 114 5.27 -3.83 3.51
C TYR A 114 6.41 -2.84 3.23
N PRO A 115 7.06 -2.33 4.28
CA PRO A 115 8.11 -1.32 4.11
C PRO A 115 9.44 -1.95 3.73
N ASN A 116 10.30 -1.18 3.05
CA ASN A 116 11.68 -1.58 2.87
C ASN A 116 12.47 -1.32 4.17
N GLU A 117 13.74 -1.74 4.19
CA GLU A 117 14.56 -1.61 5.39
C GLU A 117 14.78 -0.16 5.80
N GLU A 118 14.94 0.74 4.83
CA GLU A 118 15.14 2.16 5.10
C GLU A 118 13.92 2.78 5.79
N LEU A 119 12.73 2.46 5.28
CA LEU A 119 11.49 2.96 5.86
C LEU A 119 11.26 2.37 7.25
N LEU A 120 11.54 1.09 7.42
CA LEU A 120 11.38 0.42 8.71
C LEU A 120 12.30 1.05 9.78
N GLU A 121 13.52 1.36 9.43
CA GLU A 121 14.45 2.03 10.34
C GLU A 121 13.96 3.44 10.69
N ALA A 122 13.43 4.17 9.72
CA ALA A 122 12.85 5.49 9.95
C ALA A 122 11.64 5.42 10.89
N ILE A 123 10.80 4.42 10.73
CA ILE A 123 9.66 4.19 11.61
C ILE A 123 10.15 3.89 13.04
N LYS A 124 11.17 3.05 13.16
CA LYS A 124 11.75 2.70 14.46
C LYS A 124 12.22 3.94 15.22
N GLN A 125 12.82 4.89 14.52
CA GLN A 125 13.30 6.12 15.13
C GLN A 125 12.19 7.12 15.45
N THR A 126 11.06 7.01 14.77
CA THR A 126 9.94 7.95 14.91
C THR A 126 9.01 7.57 16.06
N VAL A 127 8.74 6.28 16.23
CA VAL A 127 7.82 5.81 17.27
C VAL A 127 8.55 5.61 18.59
N ASP A 128 7.77 5.57 19.68
CA ASP A 128 8.32 5.27 21.00
C ASP A 128 8.90 3.86 21.00
N LYS A 129 10.05 3.68 21.64
CA LYS A 129 10.72 2.38 21.72
C LYS A 129 9.83 1.32 22.36
N SER A 130 8.94 1.70 23.25
CA SER A 130 8.04 0.76 23.91
C SER A 130 6.99 0.18 22.97
N VAL A 131 6.67 0.86 21.88
CA VAL A 131 5.66 0.38 20.92
C VAL A 131 6.27 -0.34 19.70
N TYR A 132 7.57 -0.22 19.48
CA TYR A 132 8.24 -0.88 18.37
C TYR A 132 8.62 -2.32 18.75
N LYS A 133 7.93 -3.29 18.18
CA LYS A 133 8.05 -4.72 18.52
C LYS A 133 8.38 -5.58 17.29
N VAL A 134 9.04 -5.01 16.29
CA VAL A 134 9.35 -5.73 15.04
C VAL A 134 10.50 -6.72 15.23
N ASP A 135 11.41 -6.47 16.14
CA ASP A 135 12.57 -7.35 16.41
C ASP A 135 12.19 -8.61 17.20
#